data_8fd4d1c35025a7b47e052ef3dc48d235
#
_entry.id   8fd4d1c35025a7b47e052ef3dc48d235
#
_cell.length_a   1.000
_cell.length_b   1.000
_cell.length_c   1.000
_cell.angle_alpha   90.00
_cell.angle_beta   90.00
_cell.angle_gamma   90.00
#
_symmetry.space_group_name_H-M   'P 1'
#
loop_
_entity.id
_entity.type
_entity.pdbx_description
1 polymer ?
#
loop_
_entity_poly.entity_id
_entity_poly.type
_entity_poly.pdbx_seq_one_letter_code
_entity_poly.pdbx_strand_id
1 'polypeptide(L)'
;MIASLTDWNQFLSQHPSAHLLQTGEWGELKSAFGWEPVRVISGDVGAQILFRKLPLGFTVGYIPKAMNSDQLSVSSEQFWNEINSICKQHRAIFLKLEPDLWNDQQLETWNLKLETSPHNIQPPRTIVIDIKGEDEQILAKMKQKTRYNIRLAEKKGVTVRAWDDIESFHRLMLVTGGRDGFRVHSLEYYKRAYELFHPKGMCEILVAEYEGKPLAALFVARNGNRAYYLYGASTDEERNRMP
;
A
#
# COMPACT_ATOMS: atom_id res chain seq x y z
N MET A 1 -23.31 -8.27 -1.32
CA MET A 1 -23.35 -9.11 -0.09
C MET A 1 -22.10 -8.87 0.75
N ILE A 2 -22.27 -8.66 2.06
CA ILE A 2 -21.12 -8.55 2.97
C ILE A 2 -20.43 -9.92 3.02
N ALA A 3 -19.14 -9.92 2.72
CA ALA A 3 -18.33 -11.13 2.63
C ALA A 3 -17.48 -11.34 3.90
N SER A 4 -17.29 -12.60 4.27
CA SER A 4 -16.29 -12.97 5.27
C SER A 4 -14.86 -12.73 4.75
N LEU A 5 -13.85 -12.77 5.64
CA LEU A 5 -12.45 -12.68 5.21
C LEU A 5 -12.08 -13.81 4.25
N THR A 6 -12.60 -15.01 4.48
CA THR A 6 -12.34 -16.18 3.62
C THR A 6 -12.93 -15.98 2.23
N ASP A 7 -14.21 -15.57 2.13
CA ASP A 7 -14.86 -15.31 0.84
C ASP A 7 -14.18 -14.16 0.09
N TRP A 8 -13.75 -13.13 0.83
CA TRP A 8 -13.01 -12.01 0.25
C TRP A 8 -11.66 -12.45 -0.34
N ASN A 9 -10.90 -13.25 0.38
CA ASN A 9 -9.63 -13.77 -0.11
C ASN A 9 -9.83 -14.70 -1.31
N GLN A 10 -10.89 -15.51 -1.33
CA GLN A 10 -11.26 -16.32 -2.48
C GLN A 10 -11.64 -15.45 -3.69
N PHE A 11 -12.42 -14.40 -3.49
CA PHE A 11 -12.74 -13.42 -4.53
C PHE A 11 -11.48 -12.78 -5.08
N LEU A 12 -10.57 -12.29 -4.23
CA LEU A 12 -9.33 -11.66 -4.66
C LEU A 12 -8.37 -12.62 -5.39
N SER A 13 -8.43 -13.91 -5.14
CA SER A 13 -7.62 -14.90 -5.88
C SER A 13 -7.96 -14.93 -7.37
N GLN A 14 -9.16 -14.55 -7.74
CA GLN A 14 -9.62 -14.40 -9.13
C GLN A 14 -9.31 -13.01 -9.72
N HIS A 15 -8.81 -12.08 -8.87
CA HIS A 15 -8.49 -10.70 -9.25
C HIS A 15 -7.02 -10.35 -8.92
N PRO A 16 -6.04 -10.97 -9.62
CA PRO A 16 -4.62 -10.82 -9.28
C PRO A 16 -4.08 -9.39 -9.48
N SER A 17 -4.84 -8.53 -10.17
CA SER A 17 -4.53 -7.10 -10.35
C SER A 17 -5.02 -6.22 -9.20
N ALA A 18 -5.75 -6.78 -8.22
CA ALA A 18 -6.24 -6.01 -7.08
C ALA A 18 -5.07 -5.34 -6.34
N HIS A 19 -5.29 -4.10 -5.94
CA HIS A 19 -4.25 -3.34 -5.22
C HIS A 19 -4.01 -3.93 -3.82
N LEU A 20 -2.77 -3.88 -3.33
CA LEU A 20 -2.39 -4.32 -1.97
C LEU A 20 -3.33 -3.79 -0.88
N LEU A 21 -3.78 -2.54 -0.99
CA LEU A 21 -4.67 -1.89 -0.01
C LEU A 21 -6.11 -2.47 0.01
N GLN A 22 -6.43 -3.36 -0.93
CA GLN A 22 -7.68 -4.12 -0.96
C GLN A 22 -7.53 -5.54 -0.43
N THR A 23 -6.32 -6.00 -0.09
CA THR A 23 -6.11 -7.35 0.44
C THR A 23 -6.75 -7.52 1.82
N GLY A 24 -7.09 -8.77 2.16
CA GLY A 24 -7.61 -9.12 3.48
C GLY A 24 -6.61 -8.74 4.58
N GLU A 25 -5.32 -9.01 4.36
CA GLU A 25 -4.23 -8.68 5.27
C GLU A 25 -4.13 -7.18 5.56
N TRP A 26 -4.35 -6.34 4.54
CA TRP A 26 -4.41 -4.89 4.75
C TRP A 26 -5.59 -4.50 5.64
N GLY A 27 -6.76 -5.10 5.44
CA GLY A 27 -7.93 -4.91 6.31
C GLY A 27 -7.64 -5.31 7.75
N GLU A 28 -7.01 -6.47 7.97
CA GLU A 28 -6.62 -6.95 9.29
C GLU A 28 -5.56 -6.04 9.95
N LEU A 29 -4.60 -5.53 9.16
CA LEU A 29 -3.65 -4.53 9.65
C LEU A 29 -4.40 -3.27 10.13
N LYS A 30 -5.31 -2.75 9.31
CA LYS A 30 -6.06 -1.54 9.67
C LYS A 30 -6.99 -1.76 10.85
N SER A 31 -7.56 -2.96 10.99
CA SER A 31 -8.40 -3.34 12.12
C SER A 31 -7.65 -3.23 13.45
N ALA A 32 -6.40 -3.67 13.50
CA ALA A 32 -5.55 -3.54 14.69
C ALA A 32 -5.31 -2.07 15.13
N PHE A 33 -5.56 -1.10 14.23
CA PHE A 33 -5.33 0.34 14.47
C PHE A 33 -6.61 1.19 14.37
N GLY A 34 -7.74 0.60 14.77
CA GLY A 34 -8.99 1.33 15.00
C GLY A 34 -9.83 1.58 13.75
N TRP A 35 -9.61 0.80 12.67
CA TRP A 35 -10.49 0.73 11.53
C TRP A 35 -11.29 -0.55 11.54
N GLU A 36 -12.50 -0.53 11.04
CA GLU A 36 -13.36 -1.70 10.87
C GLU A 36 -13.47 -2.00 9.37
N PRO A 37 -12.86 -3.11 8.89
CA PRO A 37 -12.96 -3.50 7.49
C PRO A 37 -14.28 -4.20 7.21
N VAL A 38 -15.04 -3.69 6.25
CA VAL A 38 -16.24 -4.32 5.70
C VAL A 38 -15.99 -4.64 4.23
N ARG A 39 -16.20 -5.89 3.86
CA ARG A 39 -15.91 -6.41 2.52
C ARG A 39 -17.23 -6.67 1.80
N VAL A 40 -17.36 -6.12 0.60
CA VAL A 40 -18.58 -6.21 -0.21
C VAL A 40 -18.24 -6.87 -1.54
N ILE A 41 -19.01 -7.88 -1.91
CA ILE A 41 -18.91 -8.56 -3.20
C ILE A 41 -20.29 -8.55 -3.87
N SER A 42 -20.32 -8.15 -5.14
CA SER A 42 -21.52 -8.15 -5.97
C SER A 42 -21.13 -8.57 -7.40
N GLY A 43 -21.36 -9.88 -7.72
CA GLY A 43 -20.83 -10.46 -8.95
C GLY A 43 -19.32 -10.40 -9.01
N ASP A 44 -18.79 -9.85 -10.09
CA ASP A 44 -17.35 -9.70 -10.34
C ASP A 44 -16.75 -8.42 -9.74
N VAL A 45 -17.54 -7.66 -8.99
CA VAL A 45 -17.12 -6.41 -8.37
C VAL A 45 -17.04 -6.54 -6.86
N GLY A 46 -16.01 -5.98 -6.26
CA GLY A 46 -15.87 -5.95 -4.82
C GLY A 46 -15.07 -4.75 -4.31
N ALA A 47 -15.31 -4.41 -3.05
CA ALA A 47 -14.53 -3.41 -2.35
C ALA A 47 -14.38 -3.74 -0.86
N GLN A 48 -13.22 -3.48 -0.30
CA GLN A 48 -12.99 -3.42 1.13
C GLN A 48 -13.12 -1.97 1.58
N ILE A 49 -14.13 -1.71 2.43
CA ILE A 49 -14.39 -0.40 3.02
C ILE A 49 -13.78 -0.41 4.42
N LEU A 50 -13.03 0.61 4.75
CA LEU A 50 -12.48 0.82 6.08
C LEU A 50 -13.29 1.88 6.79
N PHE A 51 -14.01 1.53 7.85
CA PHE A 51 -14.75 2.47 8.69
C PHE A 51 -13.93 2.88 9.90
N ARG A 52 -13.91 4.17 10.21
CA ARG A 52 -13.29 4.71 11.41
C ARG A 52 -14.32 5.43 12.27
N LYS A 53 -14.38 5.05 13.55
CA LYS A 53 -15.31 5.65 14.51
C LYS A 53 -14.92 7.10 14.82
N LEU A 54 -15.94 7.93 14.91
CA LEU A 54 -15.91 9.32 15.34
C LEU A 54 -16.73 9.47 16.63
N PRO A 55 -16.62 10.63 17.31
CA PRO A 55 -17.51 10.95 18.42
C PRO A 55 -18.99 10.82 18.05
N LEU A 56 -19.86 10.62 19.06
CA LEU A 56 -21.31 10.49 18.92
C LEU A 56 -21.77 9.28 18.10
N GLY A 57 -20.91 8.29 17.91
CA GLY A 57 -21.24 7.06 17.17
C GLY A 57 -21.36 7.22 15.66
N PHE A 58 -20.84 8.30 15.10
CA PHE A 58 -20.65 8.44 13.66
C PHE A 58 -19.39 7.71 13.21
N THR A 59 -19.27 7.54 11.88
CA THR A 59 -18.06 7.00 11.24
C THR A 59 -17.69 7.80 10.00
N VAL A 60 -16.51 7.56 9.49
CA VAL A 60 -16.11 7.87 8.12
C VAL A 60 -15.76 6.56 7.42
N GLY A 61 -16.20 6.41 6.18
CA GLY A 61 -15.85 5.28 5.33
C GLY A 61 -14.70 5.65 4.37
N TYR A 62 -13.82 4.70 4.10
CA TYR A 62 -12.72 4.87 3.16
C TYR A 62 -12.51 3.62 2.31
N ILE A 63 -12.52 3.77 0.98
CA ILE A 63 -12.17 2.73 0.03
C ILE A 63 -10.85 3.13 -0.65
N PRO A 64 -9.71 2.55 -0.21
CA PRO A 64 -8.42 2.80 -0.85
C PRO A 64 -8.31 2.00 -2.12
N LYS A 65 -7.88 2.62 -3.22
CA LYS A 65 -7.51 1.92 -4.45
C LYS A 65 -8.58 0.89 -4.88
N ALA A 66 -9.83 1.34 -4.96
CA ALA A 66 -10.93 0.51 -5.45
C ALA A 66 -10.60 -0.08 -6.83
N MET A 67 -11.16 -1.24 -7.12
CA MET A 67 -10.89 -2.00 -8.35
C MET A 67 -11.16 -1.16 -9.61
N ASN A 68 -10.44 -1.48 -10.69
CA ASN A 68 -10.39 -0.72 -11.95
C ASN A 68 -11.77 -0.50 -12.59
N SER A 69 -11.89 0.65 -13.26
CA SER A 69 -13.08 1.14 -13.96
C SER A 69 -13.67 0.17 -14.98
N ASP A 70 -12.88 -0.70 -15.60
CA ASP A 70 -13.34 -1.62 -16.64
C ASP A 70 -14.31 -2.68 -16.12
N GLN A 71 -14.29 -2.96 -14.82
CA GLN A 71 -15.18 -3.91 -14.14
C GLN A 71 -16.40 -3.24 -13.50
N LEU A 72 -16.36 -1.92 -13.28
CA LEU A 72 -17.42 -1.17 -12.62
C LEU A 72 -18.56 -0.75 -13.54
N SER A 73 -18.45 -0.94 -14.86
CA SER A 73 -19.34 -0.32 -15.84
C SER A 73 -20.74 -0.95 -15.95
N VAL A 74 -20.94 -2.22 -15.62
CA VAL A 74 -22.21 -2.93 -15.90
C VAL A 74 -23.00 -3.35 -14.66
N SER A 75 -22.35 -3.61 -13.54
CA SER A 75 -23.00 -4.03 -12.27
C SER A 75 -23.05 -2.89 -11.24
N SER A 76 -22.86 -1.66 -11.66
CA SER A 76 -22.49 -0.55 -10.79
C SER A 76 -23.62 -0.06 -9.87
N GLU A 77 -24.86 -0.02 -10.31
CA GLU A 77 -25.95 0.58 -9.51
C GLU A 77 -26.27 -0.28 -8.27
N GLN A 78 -26.43 -1.58 -8.44
CA GLN A 78 -26.70 -2.48 -7.32
C GLN A 78 -25.57 -2.50 -6.30
N PHE A 79 -24.33 -2.54 -6.78
CA PHE A 79 -23.14 -2.50 -5.93
C PHE A 79 -23.05 -1.22 -5.11
N TRP A 80 -23.28 -0.05 -5.75
CA TRP A 80 -23.24 1.23 -5.05
C TRP A 80 -24.42 1.43 -4.11
N ASN A 81 -25.61 0.90 -4.44
CA ASN A 81 -26.75 0.88 -3.53
C ASN A 81 -26.46 0.06 -2.27
N GLU A 82 -25.77 -1.07 -2.42
CA GLU A 82 -25.32 -1.89 -1.28
C GLU A 82 -24.28 -1.14 -0.43
N ILE A 83 -23.27 -0.52 -1.04
CA ILE A 83 -22.29 0.32 -0.33
C ILE A 83 -22.99 1.46 0.42
N ASN A 84 -23.94 2.15 -0.21
CA ASN A 84 -24.71 3.20 0.43
C ASN A 84 -25.52 2.70 1.65
N SER A 85 -26.13 1.52 1.52
CA SER A 85 -26.85 0.87 2.63
C SER A 85 -25.91 0.59 3.80
N ILE A 86 -24.74 0.02 3.53
CA ILE A 86 -23.70 -0.26 4.52
C ILE A 86 -23.20 1.03 5.17
N CYS A 87 -22.93 2.07 4.40
CA CYS A 87 -22.54 3.38 4.94
C CYS A 87 -23.58 3.95 5.90
N LYS A 88 -24.88 3.84 5.57
CA LYS A 88 -25.99 4.26 6.45
C LYS A 88 -26.03 3.42 7.73
N GLN A 89 -25.90 2.11 7.67
CA GLN A 89 -25.85 1.21 8.83
C GLN A 89 -24.68 1.56 9.76
N HIS A 90 -23.51 1.89 9.20
CA HIS A 90 -22.34 2.34 9.95
C HIS A 90 -22.41 3.82 10.35
N ARG A 91 -23.51 4.53 10.08
CA ARG A 91 -23.67 5.97 10.34
C ARG A 91 -22.51 6.81 9.79
N ALA A 92 -22.05 6.46 8.58
CA ALA A 92 -20.97 7.17 7.92
C ALA A 92 -21.43 8.56 7.48
N ILE A 93 -20.71 9.61 7.88
CA ILE A 93 -21.00 11.00 7.48
C ILE A 93 -20.55 11.28 6.05
N PHE A 94 -19.55 10.54 5.57
CA PHE A 94 -19.14 10.46 4.17
C PHE A 94 -18.39 9.15 3.88
N LEU A 95 -18.33 8.82 2.60
CA LEU A 95 -17.45 7.78 2.07
C LEU A 95 -16.40 8.44 1.18
N LYS A 96 -15.12 8.27 1.53
CA LYS A 96 -14.01 8.68 0.68
C LYS A 96 -13.61 7.52 -0.22
N LEU A 97 -13.51 7.81 -1.51
CA LEU A 97 -13.08 6.87 -2.53
C LEU A 97 -11.79 7.38 -3.18
N GLU A 98 -10.79 6.54 -3.24
CA GLU A 98 -9.54 6.77 -3.99
C GLU A 98 -9.34 5.60 -4.95
N PRO A 99 -9.79 5.72 -6.22
CA PRO A 99 -9.71 4.63 -7.20
C PRO A 99 -8.27 4.36 -7.66
N ASP A 100 -8.01 3.14 -8.14
CA ASP A 100 -6.75 2.78 -8.80
C ASP A 100 -6.85 3.04 -10.30
N LEU A 101 -6.89 4.31 -10.68
CA LEU A 101 -6.97 4.73 -12.07
C LEU A 101 -5.58 4.92 -12.66
N TRP A 102 -5.42 4.47 -13.91
CA TRP A 102 -4.19 4.57 -14.67
C TRP A 102 -4.42 5.46 -15.89
N ASN A 103 -3.49 6.40 -16.14
CA ASN A 103 -3.58 7.38 -17.22
C ASN A 103 -4.80 8.33 -17.06
N ASP A 104 -5.29 8.85 -18.17
CA ASP A 104 -6.43 9.77 -18.22
C ASP A 104 -7.81 9.06 -18.16
N GLN A 105 -7.90 7.89 -17.53
CA GLN A 105 -9.17 7.22 -17.29
C GLN A 105 -10.06 8.12 -16.43
N GLN A 106 -11.22 8.50 -16.99
CA GLN A 106 -12.13 9.43 -16.35
C GLN A 106 -13.11 8.68 -15.44
N LEU A 107 -13.45 9.28 -14.30
CA LEU A 107 -14.48 8.79 -13.39
C LEU A 107 -15.91 8.91 -13.96
N GLU A 108 -16.07 9.43 -15.17
CA GLU A 108 -17.37 9.74 -15.80
C GLU A 108 -18.29 8.52 -15.97
N THR A 109 -17.74 7.32 -15.95
CA THR A 109 -18.51 6.06 -16.10
C THR A 109 -19.31 5.67 -14.85
N TRP A 110 -19.18 6.38 -13.75
CA TRP A 110 -19.68 5.90 -12.47
C TRP A 110 -21.05 6.42 -12.07
N ASN A 111 -21.76 7.18 -12.85
CA ASN A 111 -23.10 7.73 -12.54
C ASN A 111 -23.32 8.16 -11.06
N LEU A 112 -22.23 8.35 -10.32
CA LEU A 112 -22.23 8.73 -8.92
C LEU A 112 -22.17 10.26 -8.82
N LYS A 113 -22.94 10.82 -7.92
CA LYS A 113 -22.75 12.21 -7.49
C LYS A 113 -21.52 12.28 -6.61
N LEU A 114 -20.34 12.43 -7.24
CA LEU A 114 -19.06 12.55 -6.55
C LEU A 114 -18.70 14.02 -6.35
N GLU A 115 -18.20 14.32 -5.16
CA GLU A 115 -17.55 15.59 -4.85
C GLU A 115 -16.05 15.39 -4.78
N THR A 116 -15.29 16.33 -5.36
CA THR A 116 -13.82 16.27 -5.30
C THR A 116 -13.34 16.57 -3.88
N SER A 117 -12.55 15.68 -3.32
CA SER A 117 -11.92 15.90 -2.01
C SER A 117 -10.64 16.74 -2.14
N PRO A 118 -10.45 17.79 -1.32
CA PRO A 118 -9.25 18.61 -1.35
C PRO A 118 -8.00 17.88 -0.79
N HIS A 119 -8.19 16.76 -0.11
CA HIS A 119 -7.12 16.00 0.55
C HIS A 119 -7.06 14.57 0.03
N ASN A 120 -5.86 14.13 -0.31
CA ASN A 120 -5.58 12.73 -0.65
C ASN A 120 -5.02 12.00 0.57
N ILE A 121 -5.46 10.75 0.79
CA ILE A 121 -4.88 9.85 1.81
C ILE A 121 -3.70 9.11 1.20
N GLN A 122 -3.87 8.61 -0.02
CA GLN A 122 -2.78 7.99 -0.78
C GLN A 122 -2.11 9.04 -1.70
N PRO A 123 -0.83 8.85 -2.04
CA PRO A 123 -0.18 9.68 -3.04
C PRO A 123 -1.02 9.75 -4.33
N PRO A 124 -1.31 10.95 -4.86
CA PRO A 124 -2.15 11.11 -6.05
C PRO A 124 -1.47 10.60 -7.33
N ARG A 125 -0.16 10.42 -7.29
CA ARG A 125 0.65 9.93 -8.41
C ARG A 125 1.66 8.92 -7.89
N THR A 126 1.96 7.91 -8.72
CA THR A 126 3.01 6.93 -8.46
C THR A 126 3.82 6.69 -9.71
N ILE A 127 4.97 6.05 -9.55
CA ILE A 127 5.82 5.62 -10.66
C ILE A 127 5.78 4.11 -10.68
N VAL A 128 5.52 3.54 -11.85
CA VAL A 128 5.64 2.10 -12.08
C VAL A 128 6.94 1.83 -12.80
N ILE A 129 7.72 0.92 -12.25
CA ILE A 129 8.99 0.48 -12.82
C ILE A 129 8.82 -0.96 -13.26
N ASP A 130 9.08 -1.24 -14.52
CA ASP A 130 9.16 -2.60 -15.04
C ASP A 130 10.51 -3.21 -14.59
N ILE A 131 10.42 -4.16 -13.67
CA ILE A 131 11.56 -4.91 -13.12
C ILE A 131 11.63 -6.34 -13.65
N LYS A 132 10.94 -6.64 -14.76
CA LYS A 132 11.05 -7.95 -15.43
C LYS A 132 12.35 -8.02 -16.22
N GLY A 133 13.00 -9.18 -16.20
CA GLY A 133 14.23 -9.45 -16.95
C GLY A 133 15.43 -9.59 -16.02
N GLU A 134 16.60 -9.72 -16.65
CA GLU A 134 17.88 -9.84 -15.97
C GLU A 134 18.37 -8.48 -15.44
N ASP A 135 19.21 -8.49 -14.42
CA ASP A 135 19.72 -7.28 -13.75
C ASP A 135 20.36 -6.28 -14.73
N GLU A 136 21.12 -6.76 -15.71
CA GLU A 136 21.73 -5.89 -16.73
C GLU A 136 20.68 -5.19 -17.59
N GLN A 137 19.56 -5.85 -17.89
CA GLN A 137 18.46 -5.26 -18.66
C GLN A 137 17.74 -4.19 -17.85
N ILE A 138 17.53 -4.45 -16.56
CA ILE A 138 16.92 -3.49 -15.64
C ILE A 138 17.83 -2.28 -15.45
N LEU A 139 19.12 -2.50 -15.19
CA LEU A 139 20.13 -1.45 -15.09
C LEU A 139 20.22 -0.60 -16.37
N ALA A 140 20.13 -1.22 -17.54
CA ALA A 140 20.19 -0.49 -18.81
C ALA A 140 19.06 0.54 -18.98
N LYS A 141 17.87 0.26 -18.41
CA LYS A 141 16.71 1.17 -18.40
C LYS A 141 16.91 2.37 -17.45
N MET A 142 17.83 2.30 -16.49
CA MET A 142 18.06 3.34 -15.51
C MET A 142 18.88 4.51 -16.08
N LYS A 143 18.74 5.70 -15.48
CA LYS A 143 19.62 6.84 -15.78
C LYS A 143 21.07 6.51 -15.44
N GLN A 144 22.01 7.08 -16.21
CA GLN A 144 23.45 6.86 -15.99
C GLN A 144 23.89 7.11 -14.54
N LYS A 145 23.41 8.20 -13.92
CA LYS A 145 23.72 8.53 -12.52
C LYS A 145 23.27 7.44 -11.56
N THR A 146 22.09 6.84 -11.77
CA THR A 146 21.56 5.76 -10.92
C THR A 146 22.45 4.52 -11.03
N ARG A 147 22.78 4.09 -12.25
CA ARG A 147 23.71 2.96 -12.46
C ARG A 147 25.08 3.20 -11.82
N TYR A 148 25.59 4.43 -11.94
CA TYR A 148 26.84 4.81 -11.30
C TYR A 148 26.77 4.68 -9.79
N ASN A 149 25.68 5.18 -9.15
CA ASN A 149 25.52 5.12 -7.72
C ASN A 149 25.39 3.69 -7.19
N ILE A 150 24.68 2.81 -7.90
CA ILE A 150 24.58 1.38 -7.55
C ILE A 150 25.98 0.74 -7.54
N ARG A 151 26.74 0.90 -8.63
CA ARG A 151 28.10 0.37 -8.72
C ARG A 151 29.06 0.98 -7.68
N LEU A 152 28.84 2.25 -7.34
CA LEU A 152 29.62 2.92 -6.32
C LEU A 152 29.34 2.36 -4.94
N ALA A 153 28.07 2.05 -4.62
CA ALA A 153 27.68 1.42 -3.36
C ALA A 153 28.37 0.06 -3.20
N GLU A 154 28.27 -0.80 -4.21
CA GLU A 154 28.97 -2.10 -4.25
C GLU A 154 30.48 -1.95 -4.07
N LYS A 155 31.11 -1.06 -4.84
CA LYS A 155 32.56 -0.78 -4.74
C LYS A 155 32.97 -0.28 -3.36
N LYS A 156 32.08 0.44 -2.66
CA LYS A 156 32.33 0.95 -1.30
C LYS A 156 31.91 -0.03 -0.20
N GLY A 157 31.60 -1.30 -0.56
CA GLY A 157 31.35 -2.37 0.40
C GLY A 157 29.93 -2.34 1.00
N VAL A 158 28.98 -1.63 0.40
CA VAL A 158 27.58 -1.73 0.80
C VAL A 158 27.04 -3.07 0.31
N THR A 159 26.39 -3.80 1.19
CA THR A 159 25.70 -5.06 0.90
C THR A 159 24.21 -4.92 1.19
N VAL A 160 23.38 -5.68 0.45
CA VAL A 160 21.93 -5.69 0.65
C VAL A 160 21.48 -7.11 0.97
N ARG A 161 20.63 -7.25 1.97
CA ARG A 161 20.05 -8.55 2.35
C ARG A 161 18.63 -8.41 2.89
N ALA A 162 17.93 -9.54 2.97
CA ALA A 162 16.68 -9.62 3.73
C ALA A 162 16.94 -9.40 5.23
N TRP A 163 15.98 -8.79 5.90
CA TRP A 163 16.11 -8.35 7.28
C TRP A 163 14.81 -8.54 8.07
N ASP A 164 14.91 -8.96 9.30
CA ASP A 164 13.79 -9.20 10.21
C ASP A 164 13.85 -8.35 11.51
N ASP A 165 14.89 -7.52 11.66
CA ASP A 165 15.01 -6.59 12.80
C ASP A 165 14.12 -5.35 12.61
N ILE A 166 12.86 -5.51 12.96
CA ILE A 166 11.84 -4.47 12.82
C ILE A 166 12.09 -3.29 13.77
N GLU A 167 12.70 -3.54 14.94
CA GLU A 167 13.09 -2.48 15.86
C GLU A 167 14.13 -1.55 15.24
N SER A 168 15.15 -2.11 14.61
CA SER A 168 16.17 -1.31 13.91
C SER A 168 15.59 -0.61 12.69
N PHE A 169 14.70 -1.28 11.93
CA PHE A 169 13.94 -0.63 10.85
C PHE A 169 13.16 0.58 11.36
N HIS A 170 12.44 0.44 12.48
CA HIS A 170 11.69 1.55 13.06
C HIS A 170 12.61 2.70 13.52
N ARG A 171 13.78 2.39 14.11
CA ARG A 171 14.78 3.42 14.45
C ARG A 171 15.23 4.21 13.22
N LEU A 172 15.51 3.54 12.10
CA LEU A 172 15.82 4.21 10.83
C LEU A 172 14.66 5.08 10.32
N MET A 173 13.44 4.60 10.44
CA MET A 173 12.22 5.37 10.09
C MET A 173 12.11 6.65 10.94
N LEU A 174 12.39 6.58 12.25
CA LEU A 174 12.39 7.75 13.13
C LEU A 174 13.46 8.79 12.71
N VAL A 175 14.66 8.35 12.37
CA VAL A 175 15.73 9.23 11.85
C VAL A 175 15.27 9.91 10.56
N THR A 176 14.73 9.14 9.62
CA THR A 176 14.24 9.65 8.33
C THR A 176 13.10 10.65 8.54
N GLY A 177 12.09 10.29 9.36
CA GLY A 177 10.93 11.14 9.64
C GLY A 177 11.32 12.45 10.33
N GLY A 178 12.27 12.39 11.27
CA GLY A 178 12.81 13.58 11.95
C GLY A 178 13.56 14.51 10.99
N ARG A 179 14.38 13.95 10.09
CA ARG A 179 15.11 14.70 9.07
C ARG A 179 14.18 15.36 8.06
N ASP A 180 13.21 14.60 7.54
CA ASP A 180 12.41 14.98 6.38
C ASP A 180 11.05 15.59 6.78
N GLY A 181 10.76 15.70 8.10
CA GLY A 181 9.61 16.44 8.64
C GLY A 181 8.26 15.73 8.49
N PHE A 182 8.22 14.39 8.44
CA PHE A 182 6.99 13.64 8.37
C PHE A 182 6.80 12.67 9.56
N ARG A 183 5.54 12.30 9.81
CA ARG A 183 5.22 11.33 10.87
C ARG A 183 5.38 9.92 10.39
N VAL A 184 6.02 9.09 11.21
CA VAL A 184 6.16 7.65 10.98
C VAL A 184 5.11 6.87 11.79
N HIS A 185 4.82 5.64 11.38
CA HIS A 185 3.98 4.74 12.16
C HIS A 185 4.71 4.28 13.43
N SER A 186 3.96 3.76 14.39
CA SER A 186 4.54 3.17 15.61
C SER A 186 5.26 1.86 15.29
N LEU A 187 6.15 1.43 16.20
CA LEU A 187 6.82 0.13 16.10
C LEU A 187 5.81 -1.02 15.98
N GLU A 188 4.73 -0.97 16.76
CA GLU A 188 3.66 -1.98 16.76
C GLU A 188 2.99 -2.09 15.39
N TYR A 189 2.86 -0.97 14.67
CA TYR A 189 2.30 -0.97 13.33
C TYR A 189 3.18 -1.76 12.35
N TYR A 190 4.50 -1.52 12.38
CA TYR A 190 5.43 -2.23 11.50
C TYR A 190 5.54 -3.72 11.87
N LYS A 191 5.57 -4.05 13.18
CA LYS A 191 5.51 -5.44 13.65
C LYS A 191 4.27 -6.14 13.15
N ARG A 192 3.10 -5.52 13.34
CA ARG A 192 1.83 -6.09 12.90
C ARG A 192 1.75 -6.27 11.39
N ALA A 193 2.26 -5.29 10.61
CA ALA A 193 2.34 -5.43 9.17
C ALA A 193 3.22 -6.62 8.75
N TYR A 194 4.40 -6.75 9.35
CA TYR A 194 5.32 -7.84 9.06
C TYR A 194 4.71 -9.21 9.43
N GLU A 195 4.11 -9.34 10.61
CA GLU A 195 3.44 -10.56 11.06
C GLU A 195 2.30 -11.02 10.14
N LEU A 196 1.55 -10.08 9.57
CA LEU A 196 0.43 -10.40 8.69
C LEU A 196 0.86 -10.75 7.27
N PHE A 197 1.89 -10.06 6.75
CA PHE A 197 2.27 -10.17 5.35
C PHE A 197 3.41 -11.17 5.12
N HIS A 198 4.45 -11.18 5.97
CA HIS A 198 5.67 -11.96 5.73
C HIS A 198 5.44 -13.48 5.68
N PRO A 199 4.65 -14.11 6.58
CA PRO A 199 4.39 -15.54 6.52
C PRO A 199 3.68 -16.01 5.25
N LYS A 200 3.02 -15.07 4.55
CA LYS A 200 2.32 -15.31 3.27
C LYS A 200 3.20 -14.94 2.07
N GLY A 201 4.45 -14.58 2.30
CA GLY A 201 5.35 -14.09 1.26
C GLY A 201 4.89 -12.78 0.61
N MET A 202 4.07 -11.99 1.32
CA MET A 202 3.53 -10.73 0.82
C MET A 202 4.37 -9.51 1.20
N CYS A 203 5.41 -9.66 2.00
CA CYS A 203 6.36 -8.57 2.25
C CYS A 203 7.75 -9.09 2.55
N GLU A 204 8.72 -8.19 2.39
CA GLU A 204 10.11 -8.36 2.81
C GLU A 204 10.65 -7.02 3.29
N ILE A 205 11.53 -7.04 4.28
CA ILE A 205 12.36 -5.87 4.60
C ILE A 205 13.74 -6.13 4.03
N LEU A 206 14.24 -5.20 3.25
CA LEU A 206 15.61 -5.22 2.73
C LEU A 206 16.43 -4.18 3.49
N VAL A 207 17.64 -4.54 3.90
CA VAL A 207 18.59 -3.62 4.52
C VAL A 207 19.82 -3.47 3.65
N ALA A 208 20.23 -2.23 3.42
CA ALA A 208 21.55 -1.88 2.92
C ALA A 208 22.45 -1.58 4.11
N GLU A 209 23.58 -2.28 4.21
CA GLU A 209 24.51 -2.18 5.34
C GLU A 209 25.96 -2.07 4.89
N TYR A 210 26.77 -1.48 5.77
CA TYR A 210 28.22 -1.43 5.63
C TYR A 210 28.86 -1.84 6.96
N GLU A 211 29.76 -2.84 6.93
CA GLU A 211 30.41 -3.42 8.13
C GLU A 211 29.40 -3.80 9.23
N GLY A 212 28.26 -4.39 8.83
CA GLY A 212 27.19 -4.79 9.75
C GLY A 212 26.32 -3.64 10.29
N LYS A 213 26.58 -2.40 9.88
CA LYS A 213 25.81 -1.23 10.29
C LYS A 213 24.73 -0.93 9.27
N PRO A 214 23.44 -0.92 9.66
CA PRO A 214 22.34 -0.57 8.78
C PRO A 214 22.42 0.91 8.36
N LEU A 215 22.41 1.18 7.05
CA LEU A 215 22.47 2.52 6.48
C LEU A 215 21.16 2.97 5.86
N ALA A 216 20.48 2.04 5.18
CA ALA A 216 19.16 2.26 4.61
C ALA A 216 18.33 0.98 4.67
N ALA A 217 17.02 1.11 4.67
CA ALA A 217 16.13 -0.03 4.63
C ALA A 217 14.86 0.26 3.85
N LEU A 218 14.28 -0.80 3.27
CA LEU A 218 13.08 -0.74 2.46
C LEU A 218 12.11 -1.84 2.89
N PHE A 219 10.89 -1.46 3.29
CA PHE A 219 9.79 -2.39 3.47
C PHE A 219 9.04 -2.50 2.14
N VAL A 220 9.23 -3.61 1.44
CA VAL A 220 8.53 -3.94 0.20
C VAL A 220 7.36 -4.84 0.52
N ALA A 221 6.19 -4.55 -0.06
CA ALA A 221 5.09 -5.49 -0.04
C ALA A 221 4.71 -5.88 -1.47
N ARG A 222 4.06 -7.05 -1.64
CA ARG A 222 3.62 -7.51 -2.95
C ARG A 222 2.19 -8.04 -2.91
N ASN A 223 1.50 -7.90 -4.03
CA ASN A 223 0.25 -8.60 -4.31
C ASN A 223 0.21 -8.96 -5.79
N GLY A 224 -0.06 -10.21 -6.11
CA GLY A 224 0.01 -10.71 -7.47
C GLY A 224 1.37 -10.46 -8.12
N ASN A 225 1.38 -9.77 -9.24
CA ASN A 225 2.58 -9.44 -10.02
C ASN A 225 3.14 -8.03 -9.75
N ARG A 226 2.66 -7.35 -8.70
CA ARG A 226 3.10 -6.00 -8.32
C ARG A 226 3.80 -6.00 -6.98
N ALA A 227 4.92 -5.28 -6.91
CA ALA A 227 5.60 -4.94 -5.66
C ALA A 227 5.41 -3.45 -5.37
N TYR A 228 5.29 -3.13 -4.09
CA TYR A 228 5.01 -1.79 -3.59
C TYR A 228 6.11 -1.35 -2.64
N TYR A 229 6.75 -0.24 -2.94
CA TYR A 229 7.58 0.47 -1.99
C TYR A 229 6.67 1.08 -0.92
N LEU A 230 6.52 0.43 0.23
CA LEU A 230 5.63 0.93 1.29
C LEU A 230 6.32 1.95 2.19
N TYR A 231 7.47 1.57 2.74
CA TYR A 231 8.21 2.42 3.68
C TYR A 231 9.69 2.30 3.40
N GLY A 232 10.38 3.42 3.35
CA GLY A 232 11.82 3.46 3.18
C GLY A 232 12.46 4.41 4.17
N ALA A 233 13.63 4.04 4.62
CA ALA A 233 14.39 4.76 5.63
C ALA A 233 15.86 4.79 5.28
N SER A 234 16.55 5.83 5.75
CA SER A 234 18.01 5.95 5.64
C SER A 234 18.58 6.76 6.78
N THR A 235 19.82 6.46 7.15
CA THR A 235 20.58 7.31 8.10
C THR A 235 21.16 8.53 7.39
N ASP A 236 21.73 9.43 8.17
CA ASP A 236 22.58 10.52 7.66
C ASP A 236 24.06 10.13 7.59
N GLU A 237 24.40 8.93 8.09
CA GLU A 237 25.74 8.41 8.10
C GLU A 237 26.10 7.75 6.77
N GLU A 238 27.39 7.81 6.41
CA GLU A 238 27.96 7.12 5.22
C GLU A 238 27.21 7.41 3.91
N ARG A 239 26.52 8.55 3.78
CA ARG A 239 25.75 8.93 2.57
C ARG A 239 26.57 8.95 1.30
N ASN A 240 27.89 9.16 1.42
CA ASN A 240 28.84 9.08 0.31
C ASN A 240 29.00 7.66 -0.26
N ARG A 241 28.49 6.62 0.42
CA ARG A 241 28.45 5.23 -0.07
C ARG A 241 27.26 4.93 -0.95
N MET A 242 26.26 5.81 -1.01
CA MET A 242 25.02 5.66 -1.77
C MET A 242 24.20 4.41 -1.37
N PRO A 243 24.00 4.16 -0.07
CA PRO A 243 23.26 2.99 0.40
C PRO A 243 21.81 3.00 -0.02
#